data_740eb608b75ad876b0bbaf0ff7881356
#
_entry.id   740eb608b75ad876b0bbaf0ff7881356
#
_cell.length_a   1.000
_cell.length_b   1.000
_cell.length_c   1.000
_cell.angle_alpha   90.00
_cell.angle_beta   90.00
_cell.angle_gamma   90.00
#
_symmetry.space_group_name_H-M   'P 1'
#
loop_
_entity.id
_entity.type
_entity.pdbx_description
1 polymer ?
#
loop_
_entity_poly.entity_id
_entity_poly.type
_entity_poly.pdbx_seq_one_letter_code
_entity_poly.pdbx_strand_id
1 'polypeptide(L)'
;MAKVSFTNLKLKINKEVKEITFNNAKVEVLQYLPIEDKYDLIMITLQQAKEGNIYNPVKLEMYFNLNLVYSYTNISFTEKQREDEAKLYDTLLSSGFLNPIIEAIPDDEYNELRNCIETVEENLENNEKSFAAKLADFMEELPNKMQEAAKIAENFNPEQFKNVINFATAANGGRPIDFSKENL
;
A
#
# COMPACT_ATOMS: atom_id res chain seq x y z
N MET A 1 25.55 2.20 -32.47
CA MET A 1 26.28 2.54 -31.24
C MET A 1 26.98 1.30 -30.70
N ALA A 2 28.27 1.42 -30.30
CA ALA A 2 28.98 0.32 -29.62
C ALA A 2 28.38 0.12 -28.21
N LYS A 3 28.10 -1.15 -27.84
CA LYS A 3 27.58 -1.48 -26.50
C LYS A 3 28.75 -1.45 -25.49
N VAL A 4 28.51 -0.81 -24.34
CA VAL A 4 29.43 -0.80 -23.20
C VAL A 4 29.02 -1.88 -22.21
N SER A 5 29.96 -2.70 -21.76
CA SER A 5 29.65 -3.72 -20.72
C SER A 5 29.44 -3.05 -19.35
N PHE A 6 28.44 -3.50 -18.60
CA PHE A 6 28.18 -3.04 -17.23
C PHE A 6 29.43 -3.16 -16.33
N THR A 7 30.13 -4.28 -16.45
CA THR A 7 31.38 -4.53 -15.67
C THR A 7 32.45 -3.48 -15.90
N ASN A 8 32.54 -2.91 -17.13
CA ASN A 8 33.50 -1.88 -17.46
C ASN A 8 33.20 -0.53 -16.79
N LEU A 9 31.96 -0.31 -16.33
CA LEU A 9 31.57 0.91 -15.63
C LEU A 9 32.05 0.94 -14.17
N LYS A 10 32.46 -0.21 -13.61
CA LYS A 10 32.99 -0.35 -12.24
C LYS A 10 32.07 0.28 -11.16
N LEU A 11 30.76 0.28 -11.39
CA LEU A 11 29.80 0.86 -10.47
C LEU A 11 29.77 0.08 -9.14
N LYS A 12 29.54 0.80 -8.06
CA LYS A 12 29.41 0.25 -6.70
C LYS A 12 28.24 0.93 -6.01
N ILE A 13 27.62 0.21 -5.08
CA ILE A 13 26.59 0.79 -4.19
C ILE A 13 27.27 1.85 -3.32
N ASN A 14 26.63 3.02 -3.20
CA ASN A 14 27.07 4.07 -2.29
C ASN A 14 26.97 3.58 -0.83
N LYS A 15 28.06 3.76 -0.08
CA LYS A 15 28.16 3.44 1.36
C LYS A 15 28.63 4.65 2.17
N GLU A 16 28.53 5.83 1.59
CA GLU A 16 28.93 7.06 2.26
C GLU A 16 28.00 7.34 3.44
N VAL A 17 28.58 7.95 4.47
CA VAL A 17 27.85 8.45 5.65
C VAL A 17 28.19 9.92 5.85
N LYS A 18 27.21 10.68 6.33
CA LYS A 18 27.37 12.05 6.81
C LYS A 18 27.34 12.04 8.33
N GLU A 19 28.39 12.53 8.96
CA GLU A 19 28.45 12.66 10.42
C GLU A 19 27.75 13.94 10.86
N ILE A 20 26.82 13.86 11.79
CA ILE A 20 26.22 14.97 12.51
C ILE A 20 26.59 14.90 13.98
N THR A 21 26.70 16.04 14.65
CA THR A 21 27.00 16.11 16.08
C THR A 21 25.81 16.73 16.81
N PHE A 22 25.30 16.03 17.82
CA PHE A 22 24.23 16.50 18.68
C PHE A 22 24.54 16.19 20.15
N ASN A 23 24.54 17.20 21.02
CA ASN A 23 24.88 17.05 22.44
C ASN A 23 26.21 16.31 22.68
N ASN A 24 27.24 16.62 21.90
CA ASN A 24 28.55 15.95 21.90
C ASN A 24 28.57 14.46 21.47
N ALA A 25 27.44 13.90 21.06
CA ALA A 25 27.37 12.59 20.43
C ALA A 25 27.49 12.74 18.90
N LYS A 26 28.25 11.84 18.30
CA LYS A 26 28.39 11.74 16.83
C LYS A 26 27.42 10.69 16.32
N VAL A 27 26.63 11.07 15.33
CA VAL A 27 25.66 10.20 14.67
C VAL A 27 26.02 10.15 13.19
N GLU A 28 26.13 8.96 12.65
CA GLU A 28 26.33 8.71 11.23
C GLU A 28 24.98 8.57 10.55
N VAL A 29 24.81 9.25 9.41
CA VAL A 29 23.61 9.21 8.59
C VAL A 29 23.99 8.69 7.21
N LEU A 30 23.38 7.57 6.81
CA LEU A 30 23.59 6.98 5.49
C LEU A 30 23.18 7.95 4.38
N GLN A 31 23.96 7.98 3.29
CA GLN A 31 23.69 8.82 2.13
C GLN A 31 22.96 8.05 1.02
N TYR A 32 22.71 6.78 1.20
CA TYR A 32 21.94 5.91 0.31
C TYR A 32 21.42 4.71 1.09
N LEU A 33 20.16 4.37 0.89
CA LEU A 33 19.56 3.16 1.43
C LEU A 33 19.32 2.15 0.28
N PRO A 34 19.74 0.87 0.41
CA PRO A 34 19.43 -0.16 -0.59
C PRO A 34 17.93 -0.29 -0.86
N ILE A 35 17.59 -0.66 -2.09
CA ILE A 35 16.17 -0.71 -2.51
C ILE A 35 15.31 -1.65 -1.66
N GLU A 36 15.87 -2.75 -1.15
CA GLU A 36 15.17 -3.67 -0.25
C GLU A 36 14.84 -2.98 1.08
N ASP A 37 15.80 -2.25 1.67
CA ASP A 37 15.60 -1.51 2.91
C ASP A 37 14.64 -0.33 2.72
N LYS A 38 14.65 0.35 1.56
CA LYS A 38 13.66 1.37 1.20
C LYS A 38 12.24 0.78 1.15
N TYR A 39 12.12 -0.39 0.51
CA TYR A 39 10.84 -1.09 0.44
C TYR A 39 10.31 -1.43 1.84
N ASP A 40 11.16 -1.99 2.69
CA ASP A 40 10.78 -2.34 4.07
C ASP A 40 10.39 -1.11 4.88
N LEU A 41 11.13 0.00 4.76
CA LEU A 41 10.80 1.27 5.40
C LEU A 41 9.40 1.75 5.01
N ILE A 42 9.11 1.78 3.70
CA ILE A 42 7.80 2.22 3.18
C ILE A 42 6.70 1.28 3.70
N MET A 43 6.88 -0.04 3.58
CA MET A 43 5.86 -1.02 3.97
C MET A 43 5.57 -0.98 5.47
N ILE A 44 6.59 -0.90 6.31
CA ILE A 44 6.42 -0.79 7.77
C ILE A 44 5.70 0.51 8.13
N THR A 45 6.09 1.63 7.52
CA THR A 45 5.45 2.94 7.74
C THR A 45 3.96 2.89 7.44
N LEU A 46 3.59 2.38 6.26
CA LEU A 46 2.20 2.26 5.85
C LEU A 46 1.41 1.31 6.75
N GLN A 47 2.01 0.18 7.14
CA GLN A 47 1.37 -0.78 8.04
C GLN A 47 1.08 -0.18 9.42
N GLN A 48 2.03 0.56 9.99
CA GLN A 48 1.90 1.19 11.30
C GLN A 48 0.91 2.37 11.31
N ALA A 49 0.83 3.11 10.19
CA ALA A 49 -0.06 4.25 10.05
C ALA A 49 -1.51 3.88 9.71
N LYS A 50 -1.76 2.62 9.33
CA LYS A 50 -3.08 2.16 8.87
C LYS A 50 -4.07 2.01 10.02
N GLU A 51 -5.25 2.60 9.87
CA GLU A 51 -6.41 2.48 10.76
C GLU A 51 -7.65 2.05 9.96
N GLY A 52 -7.99 0.77 10.02
CA GLY A 52 -9.03 0.21 9.16
C GLY A 52 -8.64 0.27 7.68
N ASN A 53 -9.42 1.01 6.88
CA ASN A 53 -9.16 1.18 5.44
C ASN A 53 -8.48 2.50 5.09
N ILE A 54 -8.16 3.34 6.06
CA ILE A 54 -7.54 4.65 5.83
C ILE A 54 -6.15 4.72 6.50
N TYR A 55 -5.34 5.65 6.06
CA TYR A 55 -4.11 6.02 6.76
C TYR A 55 -4.37 7.22 7.66
N ASN A 56 -3.94 7.11 8.93
CA ASN A 56 -3.97 8.24 9.84
C ASN A 56 -2.78 9.16 9.52
N PRO A 57 -2.99 10.42 9.07
CA PRO A 57 -1.90 11.27 8.59
C PRO A 57 -0.91 11.65 9.71
N VAL A 58 -1.36 11.73 10.97
CA VAL A 58 -0.46 12.00 12.09
C VAL A 58 0.44 10.82 12.39
N LYS A 59 -0.13 9.59 12.33
CA LYS A 59 0.66 8.37 12.48
C LYS A 59 1.60 8.17 11.30
N LEU A 60 1.15 8.49 10.08
CA LEU A 60 1.96 8.38 8.88
C LEU A 60 3.22 9.24 9.00
N GLU A 61 3.06 10.50 9.38
CA GLU A 61 4.18 11.41 9.61
C GLU A 61 5.11 10.93 10.73
N MET A 62 4.54 10.50 11.86
CA MET A 62 5.30 10.00 13.01
C MET A 62 6.13 8.77 12.62
N TYR A 63 5.50 7.75 12.03
CA TYR A 63 6.17 6.50 11.68
C TYR A 63 7.15 6.67 10.52
N PHE A 64 6.84 7.51 9.55
CA PHE A 64 7.79 7.83 8.48
C PHE A 64 9.09 8.38 9.06
N ASN A 65 9.00 9.39 9.91
CA ASN A 65 10.18 10.02 10.52
C ASN A 65 10.93 9.05 11.47
N LEU A 66 10.23 8.24 12.26
CA LEU A 66 10.87 7.22 13.11
C LEU A 66 11.60 6.17 12.28
N ASN A 67 10.97 5.67 11.22
CA ASN A 67 11.58 4.67 10.34
C ASN A 67 12.76 5.25 9.54
N LEU A 68 12.74 6.55 9.19
CA LEU A 68 13.93 7.23 8.69
C LEU A 68 15.09 7.18 9.70
N VAL A 69 14.82 7.53 10.95
CA VAL A 69 15.85 7.48 12.01
C VAL A 69 16.37 6.06 12.20
N TYR A 70 15.50 5.05 12.21
CA TYR A 70 15.90 3.64 12.37
C TYR A 70 16.74 3.12 11.20
N SER A 71 16.41 3.51 9.97
CA SER A 71 17.05 2.97 8.76
C SER A 71 18.30 3.73 8.32
N TYR A 72 18.34 5.04 8.54
CA TYR A 72 19.45 5.89 8.06
C TYR A 72 20.51 6.18 9.10
N THR A 73 20.27 5.88 10.41
CA THR A 73 21.24 6.26 11.44
C THR A 73 21.83 5.06 12.17
N ASN A 74 23.00 5.26 12.77
CA ASN A 74 23.64 4.29 13.65
C ASN A 74 23.12 4.37 15.10
N ILE A 75 21.97 5.02 15.35
CA ILE A 75 21.39 5.13 16.70
C ILE A 75 20.78 3.79 17.11
N SER A 76 21.13 3.31 18.30
CA SER A 76 20.50 2.14 18.92
C SER A 76 19.43 2.56 19.91
N PHE A 77 18.29 1.88 19.88
CA PHE A 77 17.18 2.10 20.80
C PHE A 77 16.93 0.84 21.61
N THR A 78 16.70 1.01 22.92
CA THR A 78 16.31 -0.09 23.80
C THR A 78 14.88 -0.54 23.50
N GLU A 79 14.53 -1.80 23.86
CA GLU A 79 13.15 -2.30 23.72
C GLU A 79 12.14 -1.36 24.38
N LYS A 80 12.43 -0.91 25.61
CA LYS A 80 11.57 0.03 26.34
C LYS A 80 11.33 1.34 25.61
N GLN A 81 12.31 1.84 24.83
CA GLN A 81 12.12 3.06 24.01
C GLN A 81 11.26 2.78 22.77
N ARG A 82 11.33 1.56 22.24
CA ARG A 82 10.52 1.13 21.09
C ARG A 82 9.09 0.74 21.48
N GLU A 83 8.84 0.37 22.74
CA GLU A 83 7.47 0.10 23.24
C GLU A 83 6.58 1.34 23.26
N ASP A 84 7.15 2.54 23.40
CA ASP A 84 6.41 3.82 23.42
C ASP A 84 6.95 4.75 22.33
N GLU A 85 6.62 4.40 21.08
CA GLU A 85 7.10 5.12 19.88
C GLU A 85 6.58 6.55 19.81
N ALA A 86 5.37 6.82 20.31
CA ALA A 86 4.84 8.17 20.36
C ALA A 86 5.70 9.06 21.26
N LYS A 87 6.06 8.59 22.44
CA LYS A 87 6.96 9.31 23.36
C LYS A 87 8.37 9.42 22.79
N LEU A 88 8.85 8.41 22.10
CA LEU A 88 10.15 8.45 21.43
C LEU A 88 10.15 9.56 20.37
N TYR A 89 9.11 9.60 19.51
CA TYR A 89 8.95 10.62 18.50
C TYR A 89 8.88 12.04 19.08
N ASP A 90 8.05 12.23 20.11
CA ASP A 90 7.96 13.51 20.81
C ASP A 90 9.31 13.95 21.40
N THR A 91 10.08 13.00 21.90
CA THR A 91 11.43 13.28 22.42
C THR A 91 12.39 13.73 21.33
N LEU A 92 12.41 13.05 20.19
CA LEU A 92 13.25 13.41 19.04
C LEU A 92 12.84 14.77 18.44
N LEU A 93 11.55 14.99 18.30
CA LEU A 93 11.00 16.22 17.73
C LEU A 93 11.22 17.43 18.65
N SER A 94 10.79 17.33 19.93
CA SER A 94 10.87 18.44 20.87
C SER A 94 12.30 18.81 21.27
N SER A 95 13.23 17.87 21.23
CA SER A 95 14.66 18.16 21.44
C SER A 95 15.31 18.88 20.27
N GLY A 96 14.64 18.97 19.12
CA GLY A 96 15.21 19.50 17.87
C GLY A 96 16.21 18.57 17.21
N PHE A 97 16.30 17.31 17.62
CA PHE A 97 17.27 16.34 17.05
C PHE A 97 16.81 15.73 15.73
N LEU A 98 15.52 15.64 15.51
CA LEU A 98 14.96 15.06 14.29
C LEU A 98 15.37 15.81 13.02
N ASN A 99 15.29 17.13 13.03
CA ASN A 99 15.59 17.96 11.86
C ASN A 99 17.02 17.79 11.33
N PRO A 100 18.09 17.85 12.15
CA PRO A 100 19.45 17.59 11.68
C PRO A 100 19.63 16.21 11.03
N ILE A 101 18.89 15.18 11.45
CA ILE A 101 18.94 13.85 10.83
C ILE A 101 18.30 13.93 9.44
N ILE A 102 17.09 14.51 9.32
CA ILE A 102 16.39 14.62 8.04
C ILE A 102 17.21 15.45 7.05
N GLU A 103 17.75 16.59 7.46
CA GLU A 103 18.61 17.45 6.63
C GLU A 103 19.95 16.80 6.26
N ALA A 104 20.35 15.74 6.94
CA ALA A 104 21.55 14.99 6.62
C ALA A 104 21.32 13.91 5.56
N ILE A 105 20.09 13.44 5.39
CA ILE A 105 19.68 12.53 4.30
C ILE A 105 19.67 13.33 2.99
N PRO A 106 20.19 12.79 1.87
CA PRO A 106 20.10 13.48 0.59
C PRO A 106 18.65 13.76 0.18
N ASP A 107 18.40 14.93 -0.39
CA ASP A 107 17.05 15.35 -0.81
C ASP A 107 16.41 14.35 -1.78
N ASP A 108 17.19 13.79 -2.70
CA ASP A 108 16.70 12.80 -3.66
C ASP A 108 16.21 11.52 -2.95
N GLU A 109 16.95 11.03 -1.94
CA GLU A 109 16.59 9.87 -1.14
C GLU A 109 15.31 10.13 -0.33
N TYR A 110 15.24 11.28 0.35
CA TYR A 110 14.09 11.66 1.14
C TYR A 110 12.83 11.81 0.26
N ASN A 111 12.94 12.54 -0.84
CA ASN A 111 11.83 12.80 -1.74
C ASN A 111 11.34 11.52 -2.46
N GLU A 112 12.25 10.61 -2.81
CA GLU A 112 11.86 9.31 -3.39
C GLU A 112 10.96 8.54 -2.44
N LEU A 113 11.35 8.41 -1.17
CA LEU A 113 10.56 7.71 -0.14
C LEU A 113 9.21 8.40 0.12
N ARG A 114 9.22 9.74 0.23
CA ARG A 114 8.01 10.54 0.45
C ARG A 114 7.01 10.37 -0.69
N ASN A 115 7.47 10.51 -1.92
CA ASN A 115 6.63 10.35 -3.12
C ASN A 115 6.02 8.93 -3.22
N CYS A 116 6.77 7.90 -2.84
CA CYS A 116 6.24 6.54 -2.82
C CYS A 116 5.08 6.40 -1.83
N ILE A 117 5.21 6.95 -0.63
CA ILE A 117 4.15 6.92 0.40
C ILE A 117 2.92 7.69 -0.07
N GLU A 118 3.10 8.92 -0.56
CA GLU A 118 2.01 9.76 -1.07
C GLU A 118 1.27 9.10 -2.23
N THR A 119 2.00 8.45 -3.15
CA THR A 119 1.39 7.69 -4.26
C THR A 119 0.50 6.55 -3.77
N VAL A 120 0.91 5.82 -2.72
CA VAL A 120 0.10 4.74 -2.16
C VAL A 120 -1.14 5.29 -1.45
N GLU A 121 -1.00 6.39 -0.70
CA GLU A 121 -2.10 7.06 -0.02
C GLU A 121 -3.16 7.56 -1.02
N GLU A 122 -2.75 8.28 -2.07
CA GLU A 122 -3.62 8.76 -3.14
C GLU A 122 -4.35 7.62 -3.87
N ASN A 123 -3.65 6.52 -4.17
CA ASN A 123 -4.25 5.36 -4.81
C ASN A 123 -5.32 4.70 -3.94
N LEU A 124 -5.10 4.61 -2.63
CA LEU A 124 -6.09 4.07 -1.71
C LEU A 124 -7.34 4.95 -1.67
N GLU A 125 -7.18 6.28 -1.50
CA GLU A 125 -8.29 7.22 -1.51
C GLU A 125 -9.09 7.19 -2.82
N ASN A 126 -8.41 7.12 -3.96
CA ASN A 126 -9.06 7.06 -5.27
C ASN A 126 -9.83 5.75 -5.45
N ASN A 127 -9.31 4.63 -4.95
CA ASN A 127 -10.01 3.36 -4.98
C ASN A 127 -11.26 3.36 -4.07
N GLU A 128 -11.19 3.97 -2.90
CA GLU A 128 -12.36 4.09 -2.01
C GLU A 128 -13.43 5.01 -2.60
N LYS A 129 -13.04 6.16 -3.16
CA LYS A 129 -13.96 7.07 -3.87
C LYS A 129 -14.61 6.38 -5.06
N SER A 130 -13.84 5.62 -5.85
CA SER A 130 -14.35 4.84 -6.99
C SER A 130 -15.29 3.73 -6.55
N PHE A 131 -15.01 3.04 -5.44
CA PHE A 131 -15.90 2.01 -4.88
C PHE A 131 -17.19 2.62 -4.36
N ALA A 132 -17.12 3.72 -3.62
CA ALA A 132 -18.30 4.42 -3.12
C ALA A 132 -19.19 4.94 -4.26
N ALA A 133 -18.60 5.50 -5.32
CA ALA A 133 -19.33 5.92 -6.52
C ALA A 133 -20.03 4.73 -7.20
N LYS A 134 -19.31 3.63 -7.44
CA LYS A 134 -19.90 2.41 -8.02
C LYS A 134 -21.00 1.79 -7.16
N LEU A 135 -20.86 1.85 -5.83
CA LEU A 135 -21.90 1.40 -4.92
C LEU A 135 -23.14 2.30 -4.98
N ALA A 136 -22.95 3.63 -5.06
CA ALA A 136 -24.04 4.59 -5.25
C ALA A 136 -24.78 4.34 -6.57
N ASP A 137 -24.06 4.20 -7.69
CA ASP A 137 -24.61 3.86 -9.00
C ASP A 137 -25.41 2.54 -8.94
N PHE A 138 -24.85 1.52 -8.31
CA PHE A 138 -25.55 0.23 -8.13
C PHE A 138 -26.83 0.38 -7.32
N MET A 139 -26.80 1.14 -6.21
CA MET A 139 -27.98 1.38 -5.37
C MET A 139 -29.06 2.18 -6.12
N GLU A 140 -28.69 3.12 -6.99
CA GLU A 140 -29.60 3.88 -7.84
C GLU A 140 -30.25 2.99 -8.92
N GLU A 141 -29.47 2.07 -9.50
CA GLU A 141 -29.98 1.12 -10.49
C GLU A 141 -30.81 -0.04 -9.92
N LEU A 142 -30.63 -0.35 -8.64
CA LEU A 142 -31.26 -1.51 -7.99
C LEU A 142 -32.78 -1.57 -8.17
N PRO A 143 -33.55 -0.46 -8.01
CA PRO A 143 -35.01 -0.50 -8.20
C PRO A 143 -35.38 -0.91 -9.62
N ASN A 144 -34.63 -0.43 -10.64
CA ASN A 144 -34.88 -0.76 -12.04
C ASN A 144 -34.60 -2.24 -12.32
N LYS A 145 -33.48 -2.76 -11.80
CA LYS A 145 -33.09 -4.18 -11.92
C LYS A 145 -34.11 -5.10 -11.21
N MET A 146 -34.64 -4.67 -10.06
CA MET A 146 -35.69 -5.41 -9.35
C MET A 146 -37.01 -5.42 -10.16
N GLN A 147 -37.38 -4.30 -10.82
CA GLN A 147 -38.57 -4.26 -11.69
C GLN A 147 -38.39 -5.14 -12.94
N GLU A 148 -37.21 -5.17 -13.53
CA GLU A 148 -36.91 -6.07 -14.65
C GLU A 148 -36.99 -7.53 -14.23
N ALA A 149 -36.42 -7.89 -13.08
CA ALA A 149 -36.49 -9.24 -12.52
C ALA A 149 -37.97 -9.64 -12.21
N ALA A 150 -38.78 -8.72 -11.69
CA ALA A 150 -40.21 -8.97 -11.45
C ALA A 150 -40.96 -9.21 -12.78
N LYS A 151 -40.70 -8.42 -13.82
CA LYS A 151 -41.29 -8.65 -15.16
C LYS A 151 -40.86 -9.99 -15.77
N ILE A 152 -39.62 -10.39 -15.58
CA ILE A 152 -39.14 -11.69 -16.01
C ILE A 152 -39.86 -12.81 -15.23
N ALA A 153 -40.02 -12.64 -13.92
CA ALA A 153 -40.72 -13.61 -13.09
C ALA A 153 -42.22 -13.72 -13.44
N GLU A 154 -42.89 -12.58 -13.74
CA GLU A 154 -44.29 -12.56 -14.19
C GLU A 154 -44.51 -13.26 -15.54
N ASN A 155 -43.52 -13.15 -16.43
CA ASN A 155 -43.55 -13.78 -17.76
C ASN A 155 -42.90 -15.17 -17.78
N PHE A 156 -42.44 -15.66 -16.62
CA PHE A 156 -41.80 -16.96 -16.51
C PHE A 156 -42.81 -18.09 -16.80
N ASN A 157 -42.59 -18.81 -17.92
CA ASN A 157 -43.36 -19.98 -18.28
C ASN A 157 -42.61 -21.26 -17.86
N PRO A 158 -43.08 -21.97 -16.81
CA PRO A 158 -42.42 -23.17 -16.30
C PRO A 158 -42.28 -24.30 -17.35
N GLU A 159 -43.22 -24.40 -18.31
CA GLU A 159 -43.14 -25.41 -19.36
C GLU A 159 -42.04 -25.10 -20.39
N GLN A 160 -41.89 -23.82 -20.77
CA GLN A 160 -40.80 -23.42 -21.65
C GLN A 160 -39.45 -23.67 -21.01
N PHE A 161 -39.31 -23.34 -19.72
CA PHE A 161 -38.05 -23.58 -18.99
C PHE A 161 -37.75 -25.07 -18.89
N LYS A 162 -38.76 -25.92 -18.62
CA LYS A 162 -38.59 -27.37 -18.62
C LYS A 162 -38.15 -27.91 -20.00
N ASN A 163 -38.65 -27.35 -21.08
CA ASN A 163 -38.25 -27.71 -22.44
C ASN A 163 -36.79 -27.29 -22.73
N VAL A 164 -36.35 -26.13 -22.24
CA VAL A 164 -34.96 -25.70 -22.35
C VAL A 164 -34.03 -26.63 -21.59
N ILE A 165 -34.40 -27.01 -20.36
CA ILE A 165 -33.62 -27.98 -19.53
C ILE A 165 -33.57 -29.33 -20.23
N ASN A 166 -34.68 -29.82 -20.74
CA ASN A 166 -34.73 -31.09 -21.46
C ASN A 166 -33.86 -31.10 -22.73
N PHE A 167 -33.92 -30.00 -23.49
CA PHE A 167 -33.07 -29.82 -24.69
C PHE A 167 -31.58 -29.77 -24.32
N ALA A 168 -31.23 -29.01 -23.30
CA ALA A 168 -29.85 -28.90 -22.83
C ALA A 168 -29.31 -30.23 -22.26
N THR A 169 -30.18 -30.99 -21.55
CA THR A 169 -29.86 -32.34 -21.08
C THR A 169 -29.64 -33.31 -22.23
N ALA A 170 -30.50 -33.27 -23.27
CA ALA A 170 -30.35 -34.08 -24.46
C ALA A 170 -29.05 -33.73 -25.22
N ALA A 171 -28.74 -32.46 -25.37
CA ALA A 171 -27.50 -31.97 -26.01
C ALA A 171 -26.24 -32.40 -25.21
N ASN A 172 -26.37 -32.59 -23.88
CA ASN A 172 -25.32 -33.07 -23.00
C ASN A 172 -25.25 -34.62 -22.91
N GLY A 173 -25.81 -35.31 -23.91
CA GLY A 173 -25.82 -36.77 -23.95
C GLY A 173 -26.69 -37.44 -22.89
N GLY A 174 -27.76 -36.79 -22.46
CA GLY A 174 -28.71 -37.28 -21.44
C GLY A 174 -28.24 -37.16 -20.00
N ARG A 175 -27.13 -36.49 -19.74
CA ARG A 175 -26.64 -36.24 -18.37
C ARG A 175 -27.26 -34.95 -17.80
N PRO A 176 -27.71 -34.97 -16.53
CA PRO A 176 -28.17 -33.73 -15.88
C PRO A 176 -27.07 -32.66 -15.92
N ILE A 177 -27.49 -31.42 -16.15
CA ILE A 177 -26.57 -30.27 -16.10
C ILE A 177 -26.32 -29.94 -14.63
N ASP A 178 -25.07 -30.01 -14.21
CA ASP A 178 -24.62 -29.63 -12.86
C ASP A 178 -24.29 -28.12 -12.83
N PHE A 179 -25.23 -27.33 -12.36
CA PHE A 179 -25.05 -25.87 -12.19
C PHE A 179 -24.14 -25.49 -11.00
N SER A 180 -23.64 -26.45 -10.23
CA SER A 180 -22.75 -26.18 -9.09
C SER A 180 -21.26 -26.04 -9.49
N LYS A 181 -20.93 -26.31 -10.75
CA LYS A 181 -19.58 -26.18 -11.29
C LYS A 181 -19.45 -24.97 -12.22
N GLU A 182 -19.79 -23.80 -11.76
CA GLU A 182 -19.32 -22.60 -12.42
C GLU A 182 -17.87 -22.33 -12.00
N ASN A 183 -16.96 -22.56 -12.93
CA ASN A 183 -15.66 -21.93 -12.91
C ASN A 183 -15.87 -20.43 -13.26
N LEU A 184 -15.85 -19.58 -12.26
CA LEU A 184 -15.61 -18.15 -12.39
C LEU A 184 -14.13 -17.88 -12.21
#